data_83a04399a655fd447222ef186138e1dd
#
_entry.id   83a04399a655fd447222ef186138e1dd
#
_cell.length_a   1.000
_cell.length_b   1.000
_cell.length_c   1.000
_cell.angle_alpha   90.00
_cell.angle_beta   90.00
_cell.angle_gamma   90.00
#
_symmetry.space_group_name_H-M   'P 1'
#
loop_
_entity.id
_entity.type
_entity.pdbx_description
1 polymer ?
#
loop_
_entity_poly.entity_id
_entity_poly.type
_entity_poly.pdbx_seq_one_letter_code
_entity_poly.pdbx_strand_id
1 'polypeptide(L)'
;INFGEIINKGWEFAVKTRFGPLDINATYSILDSRWGQDSIRQNDQVYEGFFDEGVRRNDVPTSTANLSLAYSLPGITSKNRKGGTLVIDLNYTGEKKGRDWLLYYDGFYNPDVDPFSYYSKDVLINYKPYVTVRLRCNYWFTNNLAAYLDIRNLTEHEDISRAITQPALGRQMVFGLDLEI
;
A
#
# COMPACT_ATOMS: atom_id res chain seq x y z
N ILE A 1 26.98 -9.88 -0.84
CA ILE A 1 27.00 -8.51 -0.29
C ILE A 1 26.15 -8.57 0.97
N ASN A 2 26.74 -8.31 2.12
CA ASN A 2 26.02 -8.25 3.38
C ASN A 2 25.51 -6.81 3.52
N PHE A 3 24.22 -6.60 3.30
CA PHE A 3 23.58 -5.33 3.59
C PHE A 3 23.51 -5.20 5.10
N GLY A 4 23.99 -4.10 5.65
CA GLY A 4 24.13 -3.81 7.05
C GLY A 4 22.94 -4.14 7.96
N GLU A 5 23.05 -3.80 9.21
CA GLU A 5 22.02 -3.98 10.21
C GLU A 5 20.80 -3.08 9.92
N ILE A 6 19.59 -3.60 10.20
CA ILE A 6 18.34 -2.84 10.14
C ILE A 6 17.70 -2.85 11.53
N ILE A 7 17.43 -1.67 12.06
CA ILE A 7 16.75 -1.49 13.33
C ILE A 7 15.30 -1.08 13.06
N ASN A 8 14.36 -1.89 13.51
CA ASN A 8 12.93 -1.62 13.44
C ASN A 8 12.37 -1.44 14.85
N LYS A 9 11.68 -0.33 15.09
CA LYS A 9 10.96 -0.05 16.34
C LYS A 9 9.56 0.44 15.99
N GLY A 10 8.54 -0.07 16.68
CA GLY A 10 7.18 0.33 16.36
C GLY A 10 6.13 -0.21 17.30
N TRP A 11 4.89 0.17 17.01
CA TRP A 11 3.69 -0.25 17.72
C TRP A 11 2.64 -0.68 16.71
N GLU A 12 1.92 -1.72 17.04
CA GLU A 12 0.80 -2.19 16.25
C GLU A 12 -0.44 -2.30 17.14
N PHE A 13 -1.57 -1.80 16.62
CA PHE A 13 -2.86 -1.87 17.26
C PHE A 13 -3.83 -2.56 16.31
N ALA A 14 -4.64 -3.47 16.84
CA ALA A 14 -5.67 -4.14 16.08
C ALA A 14 -6.97 -4.20 16.89
N VAL A 15 -8.09 -3.94 16.21
CA VAL A 15 -9.43 -4.05 16.76
C VAL A 15 -10.29 -4.83 15.77
N LYS A 16 -10.99 -5.84 16.30
CA LYS A 16 -12.01 -6.57 15.55
C LYS A 16 -13.26 -6.68 16.39
N THR A 17 -14.37 -6.23 15.84
CA THR A 17 -15.66 -6.25 16.54
C THR A 17 -16.82 -6.44 15.57
N ARG A 18 -17.99 -6.82 16.10
CA ARG A 18 -19.22 -6.98 15.35
C ARG A 18 -20.37 -6.29 16.05
N PHE A 19 -21.14 -5.51 15.31
CA PHE A 19 -22.37 -4.87 15.75
C PHE A 19 -23.53 -5.27 14.83
N GLY A 20 -24.30 -6.28 15.25
CA GLY A 20 -25.37 -6.82 14.41
C GLY A 20 -24.86 -7.30 13.06
N PRO A 21 -25.32 -6.74 11.93
CA PRO A 21 -24.88 -7.12 10.59
C PRO A 21 -23.54 -6.50 10.15
N LEU A 22 -22.94 -5.62 10.96
CA LEU A 22 -21.71 -4.89 10.64
C LEU A 22 -20.51 -5.52 11.34
N ASP A 23 -19.57 -6.01 10.57
CA ASP A 23 -18.22 -6.40 11.02
C ASP A 23 -17.25 -5.23 10.80
N ILE A 24 -16.47 -4.92 11.82
CA ILE A 24 -15.44 -3.87 11.80
C ILE A 24 -14.09 -4.52 12.11
N ASN A 25 -13.13 -4.31 11.24
CA ASN A 25 -11.75 -4.69 11.47
C ASN A 25 -10.84 -3.49 11.18
N ALA A 26 -10.07 -3.07 12.18
CA ALA A 26 -9.17 -1.94 12.07
C ALA A 26 -7.77 -2.32 12.57
N THR A 27 -6.75 -1.89 11.85
CA THR A 27 -5.36 -2.00 12.27
C THR A 27 -4.68 -0.66 12.09
N TYR A 28 -3.74 -0.35 12.99
CA TYR A 28 -2.88 0.82 12.89
C TYR A 28 -1.47 0.43 13.32
N SER A 29 -0.47 0.80 12.53
CA SER A 29 0.94 0.55 12.81
C SER A 29 1.73 1.83 12.69
N ILE A 30 2.64 2.05 13.63
CA ILE A 30 3.67 3.09 13.60
C ILE A 30 5.01 2.38 13.54
N LEU A 31 5.85 2.74 12.58
CA LEU A 31 7.14 2.10 12.37
C LEU A 31 8.24 3.13 12.18
N ASP A 32 9.28 3.04 13.02
CA ASP A 32 10.57 3.68 12.81
C ASP A 32 11.57 2.62 12.36
N SER A 33 11.96 2.67 11.08
CA SER A 33 12.88 1.73 10.46
C SER A 33 14.12 2.48 9.99
N ARG A 34 15.28 2.09 10.52
CA ARG A 34 16.55 2.78 10.27
C ARG A 34 17.66 1.79 9.93
N TRP A 35 18.67 2.30 9.27
CA TRP A 35 19.93 1.60 9.11
C TRP A 35 20.67 1.62 10.45
N GLY A 36 21.18 0.46 10.88
CA GLY A 36 21.85 0.28 12.17
C GLY A 36 23.38 0.22 12.07
N GLN A 37 23.93 0.29 10.88
CA GLN A 37 25.36 0.18 10.64
C GLN A 37 25.82 1.20 9.62
N ASP A 38 26.97 1.84 9.86
CA ASP A 38 27.60 2.80 8.97
C ASP A 38 28.00 2.16 7.64
N SER A 39 27.71 2.89 6.58
CA SER A 39 28.21 2.78 5.21
C SER A 39 28.38 1.37 4.62
N ILE A 40 27.83 1.18 3.43
CA ILE A 40 28.17 0.03 2.59
C ILE A 40 29.54 0.30 1.93
N ARG A 41 30.49 -0.57 2.20
CA ARG A 41 31.78 -0.60 1.48
C ARG A 41 31.71 -1.64 0.37
N GLN A 42 31.91 -1.21 -0.86
CA GLN A 42 32.08 -2.10 -2.00
C GLN A 42 33.31 -1.65 -2.78
N ASN A 43 34.28 -2.54 -2.97
CA ASN A 43 35.54 -2.26 -3.70
C ASN A 43 36.29 -1.02 -3.18
N ASP A 44 36.41 -0.89 -1.85
CA ASP A 44 37.04 0.26 -1.17
C ASP A 44 36.34 1.63 -1.36
N GLN A 45 35.21 1.65 -2.04
CA GLN A 45 34.34 2.83 -2.10
C GLN A 45 33.35 2.82 -0.95
N VAL A 46 33.21 3.96 -0.29
CA VAL A 46 32.25 4.21 0.77
C VAL A 46 31.06 4.94 0.17
N TYR A 47 29.88 4.32 0.22
CA TYR A 47 28.63 4.95 -0.22
C TYR A 47 28.00 5.65 1.00
N GLU A 48 28.30 6.94 1.15
CA GLU A 48 27.78 7.77 2.23
C GLU A 48 26.37 8.28 1.93
N GLY A 49 25.59 8.47 2.96
CA GLY A 49 24.35 9.24 2.97
C GLY A 49 23.07 8.45 2.73
N PHE A 50 23.09 7.35 1.98
CA PHE A 50 21.88 6.57 1.69
C PHE A 50 21.64 5.46 2.73
N PHE A 51 22.71 4.90 3.25
CA PHE A 51 22.71 3.78 4.18
C PHE A 51 23.40 4.11 5.51
N ASP A 52 23.57 5.39 5.82
CA ASP A 52 24.25 5.80 7.05
C ASP A 52 23.47 5.36 8.28
N GLU A 53 24.21 5.06 9.35
CA GLU A 53 23.62 4.69 10.64
C GLU A 53 22.62 5.74 11.12
N GLY A 54 21.47 5.25 11.59
CA GLY A 54 20.39 6.10 12.07
C GLY A 54 19.55 6.76 10.97
N VAL A 55 19.96 6.70 9.70
CA VAL A 55 19.15 7.20 8.59
C VAL A 55 17.93 6.30 8.40
N ARG A 56 16.79 6.94 8.20
CA ARG A 56 15.53 6.25 7.97
C ARG A 56 15.57 5.48 6.64
N ARG A 57 15.08 4.25 6.67
CA ARG A 57 14.97 3.43 5.46
C ARG A 57 14.00 4.03 4.46
N ASN A 58 14.41 3.96 3.20
CA ASN A 58 13.55 4.36 2.09
C ASN A 58 12.42 3.35 1.87
N ASP A 59 11.35 3.82 1.26
CA ASP A 59 10.14 3.06 0.90
C ASP A 59 9.39 2.42 2.09
N VAL A 60 9.77 2.77 3.31
CA VAL A 60 9.11 2.32 4.54
C VAL A 60 8.25 3.47 5.08
N PRO A 61 6.91 3.35 5.06
CA PRO A 61 6.05 4.38 5.61
C PRO A 61 6.19 4.49 7.14
N THR A 62 6.02 5.71 7.65
CA THR A 62 6.07 6.00 9.09
C THR A 62 4.93 5.35 9.85
N SER A 63 3.80 5.19 9.18
CA SER A 63 2.59 4.60 9.73
C SER A 63 1.73 4.02 8.62
N THR A 64 0.96 3.00 8.97
CA THR A 64 -0.08 2.44 8.10
C THR A 64 -1.34 2.23 8.90
N ALA A 65 -2.49 2.34 8.26
CA ALA A 65 -3.77 1.96 8.85
C ALA A 65 -4.64 1.24 7.83
N ASN A 66 -5.40 0.27 8.31
CA ASN A 66 -6.41 -0.40 7.51
C ASN A 66 -7.72 -0.39 8.30
N LEU A 67 -8.81 -0.05 7.64
CA LEU A 67 -10.16 -0.17 8.17
C LEU A 67 -11.01 -0.93 7.15
N SER A 68 -11.55 -2.07 7.58
CA SER A 68 -12.48 -2.87 6.79
C SER A 68 -13.84 -2.88 7.48
N LEU A 69 -14.86 -2.44 6.77
CA LEU A 69 -16.24 -2.43 7.18
C LEU A 69 -17.01 -3.41 6.29
N ALA A 70 -17.51 -4.50 6.86
CA ALA A 70 -18.29 -5.49 6.13
C ALA A 70 -19.70 -5.52 6.68
N TYR A 71 -20.68 -5.21 5.82
CA TYR A 71 -22.10 -5.21 6.17
C TYR A 71 -22.81 -6.38 5.49
N SER A 72 -23.47 -7.20 6.31
CA SER A 72 -24.26 -8.33 5.83
C SER A 72 -25.63 -7.85 5.38
N LEU A 73 -25.93 -8.02 4.09
CA LEU A 73 -27.20 -7.66 3.47
C LEU A 73 -28.19 -8.82 3.60
N PRO A 74 -29.44 -8.58 4.04
CA PRO A 74 -30.46 -9.62 4.10
C PRO A 74 -30.90 -10.06 2.70
N GLY A 75 -31.39 -11.29 2.58
CA GLY A 75 -32.04 -11.75 1.35
C GLY A 75 -33.36 -11.02 1.10
N ILE A 76 -33.68 -10.73 -0.18
CA ILE A 76 -34.87 -9.97 -0.57
C ILE A 76 -36.17 -10.75 -0.26
N THR A 77 -36.09 -12.08 -0.28
CA THR A 77 -37.29 -12.93 -0.04
C THR A 77 -37.03 -13.97 1.03
N SER A 78 -38.09 -14.45 1.67
CA SER A 78 -38.00 -15.56 2.63
C SER A 78 -37.47 -16.86 2.04
N LYS A 79 -37.48 -17.03 0.71
CA LYS A 79 -36.92 -18.15 -0.03
C LYS A 79 -35.44 -17.96 -0.36
N ASN A 80 -34.96 -16.71 -0.43
CA ASN A 80 -33.55 -16.39 -0.67
C ASN A 80 -32.87 -16.07 0.66
N ARG A 81 -32.19 -17.06 1.23
CA ARG A 81 -31.50 -16.92 2.52
C ARG A 81 -30.05 -16.43 2.39
N LYS A 82 -29.51 -16.41 1.17
CA LYS A 82 -28.08 -16.10 0.98
C LYS A 82 -27.77 -14.60 1.20
N GLY A 83 -28.67 -13.70 0.77
CA GLY A 83 -28.42 -12.26 0.91
C GLY A 83 -27.13 -11.82 0.22
N GLY A 84 -26.39 -10.95 0.85
CA GLY A 84 -25.12 -10.45 0.28
C GLY A 84 -24.19 -9.83 1.31
N THR A 85 -23.10 -9.26 0.82
CA THR A 85 -22.13 -8.54 1.66
C THR A 85 -21.66 -7.29 0.92
N LEU A 86 -21.67 -6.17 1.61
CA LEU A 86 -21.02 -4.93 1.18
C LEU A 86 -19.78 -4.71 2.04
N VAL A 87 -18.62 -4.53 1.40
CA VAL A 87 -17.35 -4.30 2.10
C VAL A 87 -16.71 -3.01 1.59
N ILE A 88 -16.31 -2.17 2.53
CA ILE A 88 -15.50 -0.98 2.26
C ILE A 88 -14.17 -1.16 2.99
N ASP A 89 -13.08 -1.14 2.23
CA ASP A 89 -11.72 -1.19 2.76
C ASP A 89 -11.05 0.17 2.54
N LEU A 90 -10.56 0.77 3.61
CA LEU A 90 -9.78 2.00 3.63
C LEU A 90 -8.35 1.64 4.01
N ASN A 91 -7.37 2.00 3.16
CA ASN A 91 -5.97 1.75 3.43
C ASN A 91 -5.23 3.08 3.43
N TYR A 92 -4.69 3.45 4.58
CA TYR A 92 -3.85 4.62 4.77
C TYR A 92 -2.38 4.22 4.75
N THR A 93 -1.59 4.95 3.98
CA THR A 93 -0.13 4.89 3.96
C THR A 93 0.40 6.24 4.40
N GLY A 94 1.16 6.25 5.47
CA GLY A 94 1.80 7.45 6.00
C GLY A 94 2.94 7.96 5.13
N GLU A 95 3.53 9.06 5.54
CA GLU A 95 4.70 9.62 4.89
C GLU A 95 5.83 8.59 4.80
N LYS A 96 6.50 8.54 3.66
CA LYS A 96 7.70 7.73 3.43
C LYS A 96 8.72 8.52 2.63
N LYS A 97 10.01 8.26 2.88
CA LYS A 97 11.08 8.67 1.99
C LYS A 97 11.19 7.64 0.88
N GLY A 98 11.42 8.10 -0.32
CA GLY A 98 11.64 7.22 -1.45
C GLY A 98 12.44 7.93 -2.52
N ARG A 99 12.83 7.19 -3.53
CA ARG A 99 13.60 7.71 -4.63
C ARG A 99 12.73 8.58 -5.54
N ASP A 100 13.25 9.72 -5.95
CA ASP A 100 12.70 10.47 -7.07
C ASP A 100 13.02 9.73 -8.38
N TRP A 101 12.07 8.95 -8.85
CA TRP A 101 12.25 8.16 -10.06
C TRP A 101 12.37 9.01 -11.33
N LEU A 102 11.79 10.21 -11.35
CA LEU A 102 11.91 11.12 -12.48
C LEU A 102 13.35 11.63 -12.60
N LEU A 103 13.90 12.11 -11.48
CA LEU A 103 15.28 12.56 -11.43
C LEU A 103 16.27 11.42 -11.70
N TYR A 104 15.96 10.20 -11.21
CA TYR A 104 16.78 9.02 -11.47
C TYR A 104 16.87 8.67 -12.96
N TYR A 105 15.71 8.67 -13.65
CA TYR A 105 15.71 8.36 -15.08
C TYR A 105 16.30 9.47 -15.93
N ASP A 106 16.13 10.73 -15.55
CA ASP A 106 16.79 11.85 -16.20
C ASP A 106 18.32 11.72 -16.11
N GLY A 107 18.84 11.40 -14.92
CA GLY A 107 20.25 11.11 -14.71
C GLY A 107 20.78 9.91 -15.48
N PHE A 108 19.95 8.88 -15.73
CA PHE A 108 20.34 7.71 -16.49
C PHE A 108 20.47 7.98 -17.99
N TYR A 109 19.65 8.89 -18.52
CA TYR A 109 19.68 9.28 -19.94
C TYR A 109 20.52 10.52 -20.23
N ASN A 110 20.88 11.28 -19.21
CA ASN A 110 21.69 12.48 -19.35
C ASN A 110 23.16 12.18 -18.98
N PRO A 111 24.08 12.14 -19.97
CA PRO A 111 25.50 11.82 -19.74
C PRO A 111 26.23 12.82 -18.85
N ASP A 112 25.65 14.01 -18.61
CA ASP A 112 26.23 15.05 -17.76
C ASP A 112 25.88 14.85 -16.27
N VAL A 113 25.01 13.90 -15.96
CA VAL A 113 24.67 13.53 -14.58
C VAL A 113 25.47 12.32 -14.16
N ASP A 114 26.20 12.44 -13.05
CA ASP A 114 26.97 11.34 -12.48
C ASP A 114 26.05 10.14 -12.18
N PRO A 115 26.26 8.97 -12.83
CA PRO A 115 25.45 7.78 -12.56
C PRO A 115 25.57 7.29 -11.10
N PHE A 116 26.58 7.74 -10.35
CA PHE A 116 26.71 7.47 -8.91
C PHE A 116 25.80 8.35 -8.04
N SER A 117 25.22 9.42 -8.58
CA SER A 117 24.18 10.20 -7.89
C SER A 117 22.96 9.35 -7.51
N TYR A 118 22.82 8.15 -8.10
CA TYR A 118 21.82 7.15 -7.77
C TYR A 118 21.73 6.82 -6.27
N TYR A 119 22.86 6.82 -5.58
CA TYR A 119 22.95 6.56 -4.15
C TYR A 119 23.03 7.84 -3.31
N SER A 120 22.99 9.00 -3.96
CA SER A 120 22.95 10.27 -3.27
C SER A 120 21.63 10.48 -2.52
N LYS A 121 21.71 11.07 -1.34
CA LYS A 121 20.53 11.54 -0.60
C LYS A 121 19.74 12.62 -1.36
N ASP A 122 20.33 13.24 -2.36
CA ASP A 122 19.72 14.30 -3.17
C ASP A 122 18.63 13.77 -4.12
N VAL A 123 18.64 12.46 -4.40
CA VAL A 123 17.57 11.79 -5.17
C VAL A 123 16.44 11.27 -4.31
N LEU A 124 16.43 11.59 -3.01
CA LEU A 124 15.37 11.20 -2.08
C LEU A 124 14.36 12.31 -1.89
N ILE A 125 13.09 11.96 -2.05
CA ILE A 125 11.96 12.85 -1.79
C ILE A 125 11.05 12.27 -0.70
N ASN A 126 10.30 13.16 -0.06
CA ASN A 126 9.27 12.76 0.89
C ASN A 126 7.94 12.61 0.14
N TYR A 127 7.46 11.37 0.06
CA TYR A 127 6.13 11.09 -0.45
C TYR A 127 5.09 11.39 0.62
N LYS A 128 4.07 12.17 0.23
CA LYS A 128 2.97 12.56 1.12
C LYS A 128 2.12 11.34 1.49
N PRO A 129 1.50 11.35 2.67
CA PRO A 129 0.56 10.31 3.05
C PRO A 129 -0.66 10.31 2.13
N TYR A 130 -1.26 9.12 1.95
CA TYR A 130 -2.44 8.95 1.13
C TYR A 130 -3.38 7.86 1.65
N VAL A 131 -4.60 7.86 1.14
CA VAL A 131 -5.62 6.85 1.42
C VAL A 131 -6.11 6.25 0.10
N THR A 132 -6.18 4.93 0.04
CA THR A 132 -6.90 4.23 -1.03
C THR A 132 -8.16 3.59 -0.49
N VAL A 133 -9.21 3.59 -1.31
CA VAL A 133 -10.51 3.02 -0.97
C VAL A 133 -10.83 1.91 -1.95
N ARG A 134 -11.27 0.77 -1.44
CA ARG A 134 -11.83 -0.34 -2.21
C ARG A 134 -13.27 -0.60 -1.78
N LEU A 135 -14.15 -0.77 -2.73
CA LEU A 135 -15.53 -1.16 -2.54
C LEU A 135 -15.77 -2.54 -3.14
N ARG A 136 -16.30 -3.46 -2.37
CA ARG A 136 -16.72 -4.78 -2.85
C ARG A 136 -18.16 -5.02 -2.46
N CYS A 137 -18.94 -5.54 -3.37
CA CYS A 137 -20.31 -5.95 -3.13
C CYS A 137 -20.54 -7.30 -3.82
N ASN A 138 -21.16 -8.23 -3.11
CA ASN A 138 -21.74 -9.41 -3.71
C ASN A 138 -23.17 -9.54 -3.20
N TYR A 139 -24.08 -9.97 -4.08
CA TYR A 139 -25.47 -10.12 -3.71
C TYR A 139 -26.12 -11.28 -4.47
N TRP A 140 -26.78 -12.17 -3.72
CA TRP A 140 -27.56 -13.27 -4.25
C TRP A 140 -29.00 -12.82 -4.46
N PHE A 141 -29.44 -12.67 -5.69
CA PHE A 141 -30.82 -12.34 -6.06
C PHE A 141 -31.75 -13.53 -5.88
N THR A 142 -31.21 -14.72 -6.16
CA THR A 142 -31.87 -16.01 -5.97
C THR A 142 -30.90 -16.98 -5.28
N ASN A 143 -31.33 -18.22 -5.07
CA ASN A 143 -30.41 -19.24 -4.52
C ASN A 143 -29.29 -19.61 -5.49
N ASN A 144 -29.48 -19.33 -6.78
CA ASN A 144 -28.60 -19.77 -7.86
C ASN A 144 -27.94 -18.63 -8.63
N LEU A 145 -28.40 -17.38 -8.45
CA LEU A 145 -27.88 -16.23 -9.19
C LEU A 145 -27.37 -15.16 -8.23
N ALA A 146 -26.10 -14.80 -8.37
CA ALA A 146 -25.48 -13.66 -7.71
C ALA A 146 -24.86 -12.71 -8.72
N ALA A 147 -24.67 -11.45 -8.27
CA ALA A 147 -23.79 -10.49 -8.92
C ALA A 147 -22.72 -10.02 -7.93
N TYR A 148 -21.57 -9.67 -8.48
CA TYR A 148 -20.51 -9.04 -7.69
C TYR A 148 -19.95 -7.80 -8.39
N LEU A 149 -19.48 -6.87 -7.57
CA LEU A 149 -18.79 -5.65 -7.96
C LEU A 149 -17.55 -5.48 -7.09
N ASP A 150 -16.39 -5.23 -7.69
CA ASP A 150 -15.14 -4.89 -7.00
C ASP A 150 -14.57 -3.63 -7.64
N ILE A 151 -14.54 -2.53 -6.89
CA ILE A 151 -13.95 -1.27 -7.32
C ILE A 151 -12.72 -1.03 -6.47
N ARG A 152 -11.54 -1.06 -7.08
CA ARG A 152 -10.25 -0.82 -6.44
C ARG A 152 -9.79 0.60 -6.73
N ASN A 153 -9.11 1.18 -5.76
CA ASN A 153 -8.58 2.54 -5.86
C ASN A 153 -9.67 3.54 -6.26
N LEU A 154 -10.80 3.55 -5.52
CA LEU A 154 -11.92 4.45 -5.76
C LEU A 154 -11.51 5.93 -5.68
N THR A 155 -10.51 6.25 -4.87
CA THR A 155 -9.90 7.58 -4.71
C THR A 155 -9.07 8.01 -5.90
N GLU A 156 -8.79 7.10 -6.84
CA GLU A 156 -7.95 7.34 -8.03
C GLU A 156 -6.55 7.88 -7.69
N HIS A 157 -6.02 7.41 -6.54
CA HIS A 157 -4.70 7.80 -6.12
C HIS A 157 -3.63 7.22 -7.04
N GLU A 158 -2.76 8.09 -7.56
CA GLU A 158 -1.58 7.70 -8.33
C GLU A 158 -0.39 7.55 -7.38
N ASP A 159 0.09 6.32 -7.21
CA ASP A 159 1.28 6.05 -6.41
C ASP A 159 2.56 6.31 -7.23
N ILE A 160 2.98 7.57 -7.25
CA ILE A 160 4.19 8.02 -7.95
C ILE A 160 5.49 7.51 -7.29
N SER A 161 5.40 6.88 -6.12
CA SER A 161 6.57 6.28 -5.46
C SER A 161 7.06 5.00 -6.12
N ARG A 162 6.26 4.44 -7.02
CA ARG A 162 6.65 3.27 -7.79
C ARG A 162 7.53 3.66 -8.96
N ALA A 163 8.44 2.74 -9.33
CA ALA A 163 9.23 2.93 -10.54
C ALA A 163 8.35 3.16 -11.77
N ILE A 164 8.80 3.98 -12.73
CA ILE A 164 8.08 4.25 -13.99
C ILE A 164 7.74 2.93 -14.72
N THR A 165 8.53 1.89 -14.54
CA THR A 165 8.29 0.56 -15.10
C THR A 165 7.12 -0.20 -14.45
N GLN A 166 6.63 0.30 -13.31
CA GLN A 166 5.50 -0.26 -12.58
C GLN A 166 4.51 0.85 -12.22
N PRO A 167 3.84 1.45 -13.20
CA PRO A 167 2.90 2.53 -12.95
C PRO A 167 1.82 2.05 -11.97
N ALA A 168 1.41 2.94 -11.08
CA ALA A 168 0.28 2.67 -10.23
C ALA A 168 -0.95 2.40 -11.11
N LEU A 169 -1.61 1.31 -10.83
CA LEU A 169 -2.89 1.03 -11.50
C LEU A 169 -3.91 2.05 -11.00
N GLY A 170 -4.47 2.85 -11.90
CA GLY A 170 -5.59 3.74 -11.61
C GLY A 170 -6.81 2.98 -11.07
N ARG A 171 -7.96 3.62 -11.07
CA ARG A 171 -9.21 2.98 -10.68
C ARG A 171 -9.48 1.75 -11.54
N GLN A 172 -9.77 0.62 -10.88
CA GLN A 172 -10.16 -0.62 -11.54
C GLN A 172 -11.57 -1.01 -11.12
N MET A 173 -12.39 -1.44 -12.07
CA MET A 173 -13.73 -1.95 -11.80
C MET A 173 -13.86 -3.33 -12.41
N VAL A 174 -14.34 -4.28 -11.61
CA VAL A 174 -14.67 -5.63 -12.02
C VAL A 174 -16.10 -5.89 -11.65
N PHE A 175 -16.89 -6.30 -12.61
CA PHE A 175 -18.29 -6.72 -12.44
C PHE A 175 -18.47 -8.13 -13.00
N GLY A 176 -19.26 -8.96 -12.36
CA GLY A 176 -19.57 -10.29 -12.84
C GLY A 176 -20.86 -10.85 -12.27
N LEU A 177 -21.31 -11.93 -12.91
CA LEU A 177 -22.42 -12.75 -12.49
C LEU A 177 -21.92 -14.14 -12.13
N ASP A 178 -22.51 -14.73 -11.12
CA ASP A 178 -22.26 -16.10 -10.68
C ASP A 178 -23.57 -16.89 -10.75
N LEU A 179 -23.52 -18.01 -11.46
CA LEU A 179 -24.68 -18.89 -11.67
C LEU A 179 -24.34 -20.30 -11.18
N GLU A 180 -25.01 -20.74 -10.11
CA GLU A 180 -24.96 -22.11 -9.63
C GLU A 180 -26.06 -22.93 -10.34
N ILE A 181 -25.67 -24.01 -11.01
CA ILE A 181 -26.56 -24.94 -11.75
C ILE A 181 -26.81 -26.19 -10.92
#